data_01b49de055523ce771bf2d3db0955706
#
_entry.id   01b49de055523ce771bf2d3db0955706
#
_cell.length_a   1.000
_cell.length_b   1.000
_cell.length_c   1.000
_cell.angle_alpha   90.00
_cell.angle_beta   90.00
_cell.angle_gamma   90.00
#
_symmetry.space_group_name_H-M   'P 1'
#
loop_
_entity.id
_entity.type
_entity.pdbx_description
1 polymer ?
#
loop_
_entity_poly.entity_id
_entity_poly.type
_entity_poly.pdbx_seq_one_letter_code
_entity_poly.pdbx_strand_id
1 'polypeptide(L)'
;MPTSLFTAHNPPTVWRVPDAFRSVYSHAAEVPAAGRLLFISGQFGVAPDGKLPGEFAPQCEQAMDNVEALLSAAGMTTANIVKLTYYATRSADLPELVRIRQQQWALDPAPSVTAIAVSALARPEYLIEIEAIAIATPEHG
;
A
#
# COMPACT_ATOMS: atom_id res chain seq x y z
N MET A 1 -6.26 24.71 0.12
CA MET A 1 -6.12 23.42 0.79
C MET A 1 -6.42 22.31 -0.19
N PRO A 2 -5.51 21.40 -0.41
CA PRO A 2 -5.85 20.25 -1.24
C PRO A 2 -6.93 19.43 -0.55
N THR A 3 -7.98 19.12 -1.26
CA THR A 3 -8.99 18.19 -0.80
C THR A 3 -8.43 16.77 -0.92
N SER A 4 -8.76 15.96 0.05
CA SER A 4 -8.42 14.55 0.00
C SER A 4 -9.07 13.89 -1.22
N LEU A 5 -8.35 13.00 -1.89
CA LEU A 5 -8.83 12.29 -3.08
C LEU A 5 -9.89 11.25 -2.73
N PHE A 6 -9.99 10.88 -1.49
CA PHE A 6 -10.98 9.94 -0.99
C PHE A 6 -11.39 10.32 0.43
N THR A 7 -12.50 9.76 0.90
CA THR A 7 -12.98 9.98 2.26
C THR A 7 -12.71 8.71 3.07
N ALA A 8 -11.95 8.86 4.16
CA ALA A 8 -11.72 7.76 5.10
C ALA A 8 -12.90 7.65 6.07
N HIS A 9 -13.36 6.45 6.34
CA HIS A 9 -14.43 6.17 7.28
C HIS A 9 -13.94 5.29 8.42
N ASN A 10 -14.06 5.82 9.65
CA ASN A 10 -13.72 5.11 10.88
C ASN A 10 -14.83 5.37 11.90
N PRO A 11 -16.06 4.89 11.66
CA PRO A 11 -17.20 5.22 12.51
C PRO A 11 -17.11 4.51 13.87
N PRO A 12 -17.76 5.07 14.91
CA PRO A 12 -17.72 4.45 16.24
C PRO A 12 -18.48 3.11 16.31
N THR A 13 -19.19 2.73 15.25
CA THR A 13 -19.91 1.47 15.16
C THR A 13 -19.01 0.29 14.80
N VAL A 14 -17.74 0.54 14.48
CA VAL A 14 -16.74 -0.51 14.27
C VAL A 14 -15.61 -0.33 15.27
N TRP A 15 -14.79 -1.37 15.44
CA TRP A 15 -13.67 -1.34 16.36
C TRP A 15 -12.76 -0.15 16.06
N ARG A 16 -12.43 0.62 17.09
CA ARG A 16 -11.59 1.81 16.94
C ARG A 16 -10.20 1.42 16.42
N VAL A 17 -9.72 2.11 15.40
CA VAL A 17 -8.33 1.95 14.96
C VAL A 17 -7.42 2.36 16.11
N PRO A 18 -6.52 1.47 16.58
CA PRO A 18 -5.59 1.84 17.64
C PRO A 18 -4.76 3.07 17.26
N ASP A 19 -4.46 3.91 18.24
CA ASP A 19 -3.73 5.16 17.99
C ASP A 19 -2.41 4.93 17.26
N ALA A 20 -1.72 3.82 17.58
CA ALA A 20 -0.45 3.47 16.94
C ALA A 20 -0.60 3.20 15.44
N PHE A 21 -1.80 2.89 14.96
CA PHE A 21 -2.05 2.53 13.56
C PHE A 21 -2.87 3.55 12.79
N ARG A 22 -3.14 4.72 13.36
CA ARG A 22 -3.96 5.75 12.72
C ARG A 22 -3.39 6.22 11.38
N SER A 23 -2.06 6.24 11.26
CA SER A 23 -1.39 6.61 10.02
C SER A 23 -1.14 5.41 9.11
N VAL A 24 -1.54 4.21 9.52
CA VAL A 24 -1.28 2.97 8.79
C VAL A 24 -2.49 2.59 7.95
N TYR A 25 -3.69 2.61 8.55
CA TYR A 25 -4.90 2.21 7.83
C TYR A 25 -6.14 2.93 8.33
N SER A 26 -7.15 3.00 7.46
CA SER A 26 -8.53 3.33 7.78
C SER A 26 -9.40 2.10 7.56
N HIS A 27 -10.54 2.03 8.27
CA HIS A 27 -11.46 0.90 8.07
C HIS A 27 -12.04 0.89 6.67
N ALA A 28 -12.34 2.05 6.10
CA ALA A 28 -12.87 2.13 4.75
C ALA A 28 -12.38 3.39 4.06
N ALA A 29 -12.32 3.33 2.76
CA ALA A 29 -12.02 4.49 1.91
C ALA A 29 -13.08 4.57 0.82
N GLU A 30 -13.78 5.68 0.79
CA GLU A 30 -14.82 5.94 -0.20
C GLU A 30 -14.24 6.80 -1.30
N VAL A 31 -14.43 6.39 -2.56
CA VAL A 31 -13.89 7.10 -3.72
C VAL A 31 -15.03 7.62 -4.58
N PRO A 32 -14.84 8.78 -5.25
CA PRO A 32 -15.86 9.30 -6.16
C PRO A 32 -15.96 8.42 -7.42
N ALA A 33 -17.16 8.34 -7.98
CA ALA A 33 -17.40 7.52 -9.17
C ALA A 33 -16.64 8.05 -10.39
N ALA A 34 -16.34 9.32 -10.47
CA ALA A 34 -15.73 9.97 -11.63
C ALA A 34 -14.24 10.18 -11.44
N GLY A 35 -13.48 9.12 -11.11
CA GLY A 35 -12.04 9.20 -10.99
C GLY A 35 -11.35 8.30 -11.99
N ARG A 36 -10.03 8.49 -12.16
CA ARG A 36 -9.18 7.55 -12.87
C ARG A 36 -8.68 6.52 -11.86
N LEU A 37 -9.00 5.25 -12.07
CA LEU A 37 -8.56 4.17 -11.18
C LEU A 37 -7.34 3.49 -11.75
N LEU A 38 -6.37 3.24 -10.88
CA LEU A 38 -5.17 2.47 -11.21
C LEU A 38 -5.13 1.24 -10.33
N PHE A 39 -5.13 0.07 -10.95
CA PHE A 39 -5.00 -1.21 -10.27
C PHE A 39 -3.58 -1.70 -10.45
N ILE A 40 -2.85 -1.79 -9.35
CA ILE A 40 -1.44 -2.22 -9.37
C ILE A 40 -1.38 -3.68 -8.94
N SER A 41 -0.91 -4.53 -9.85
CA SER A 41 -0.69 -5.95 -9.56
C SER A 41 0.30 -6.10 -8.41
N GLY A 42 0.23 -7.24 -7.73
CA GLY A 42 1.15 -7.52 -6.62
C GLY A 42 2.60 -7.37 -7.04
N GLN A 43 3.35 -6.59 -6.28
CA GLN A 43 4.77 -6.31 -6.52
C GLN A 43 5.61 -7.05 -5.50
N PHE A 44 6.54 -7.85 -5.98
CA PHE A 44 7.58 -8.47 -5.16
C PHE A 44 8.74 -7.50 -4.99
N GLY A 45 9.67 -7.83 -4.11
CA GLY A 45 10.87 -7.03 -3.91
C GLY A 45 11.95 -7.25 -4.96
N VAL A 46 11.55 -7.43 -6.22
CA VAL A 46 12.49 -7.64 -7.33
C VAL A 46 12.81 -6.30 -7.95
N ALA A 47 14.10 -5.99 -8.05
CA ALA A 47 14.57 -4.74 -8.67
C ALA A 47 14.45 -4.80 -10.20
N PRO A 48 14.48 -3.64 -10.89
CA PRO A 48 14.39 -3.62 -12.35
C PRO A 48 15.43 -4.47 -13.07
N ASP A 49 16.60 -4.69 -12.48
CA ASP A 49 17.65 -5.53 -13.03
C ASP A 49 17.43 -7.02 -12.75
N GLY A 50 16.33 -7.39 -12.06
CA GLY A 50 15.99 -8.75 -11.71
C GLY A 50 16.57 -9.23 -10.40
N LYS A 51 17.34 -8.41 -9.70
CA LYS A 51 17.94 -8.79 -8.41
C LYS A 51 16.90 -8.81 -7.31
N LEU A 52 17.03 -9.77 -6.41
CA LEU A 52 16.16 -9.93 -5.24
C LEU A 52 17.03 -9.90 -3.98
N PRO A 53 16.79 -8.95 -3.06
CA PRO A 53 17.47 -9.01 -1.76
C PRO A 53 17.09 -10.27 -0.98
N GLY A 54 17.99 -10.75 -0.14
CA GLY A 54 17.76 -11.97 0.64
C GLY A 54 16.96 -11.78 1.90
N GLU A 55 16.78 -10.55 2.36
CA GLU A 55 16.13 -10.23 3.64
C GLU A 55 14.84 -9.47 3.44
N PHE A 56 13.97 -9.48 4.47
CA PHE A 56 12.64 -8.90 4.40
C PHE A 56 12.68 -7.38 4.16
N ALA A 57 13.43 -6.64 4.98
CA ALA A 57 13.40 -5.17 4.91
C ALA A 57 13.77 -4.65 3.52
N PRO A 58 14.89 -5.05 2.91
CA PRO A 58 15.19 -4.57 1.56
C PRO A 58 14.22 -5.08 0.50
N GLN A 59 13.65 -6.28 0.66
CA GLN A 59 12.59 -6.73 -0.26
C GLN A 59 11.36 -5.84 -0.14
N CYS A 60 10.97 -5.49 1.09
CA CYS A 60 9.81 -4.63 1.34
C CYS A 60 10.02 -3.24 0.73
N GLU A 61 11.19 -2.65 0.95
CA GLU A 61 11.53 -1.35 0.40
C GLU A 61 11.50 -1.36 -1.13
N GLN A 62 12.04 -2.41 -1.74
CA GLN A 62 12.03 -2.53 -3.20
C GLN A 62 10.61 -2.72 -3.74
N ALA A 63 9.78 -3.52 -3.06
CA ALA A 63 8.38 -3.68 -3.47
C ALA A 63 7.64 -2.33 -3.42
N MET A 64 7.89 -1.53 -2.39
CA MET A 64 7.31 -0.19 -2.26
C MET A 64 7.81 0.73 -3.36
N ASP A 65 9.10 0.69 -3.68
CA ASP A 65 9.66 1.46 -4.80
C ASP A 65 8.99 1.08 -6.12
N ASN A 66 8.71 -0.20 -6.32
CA ASN A 66 8.02 -0.67 -7.52
C ASN A 66 6.60 -0.11 -7.60
N VAL A 67 5.88 -0.07 -6.49
CA VAL A 67 4.55 0.54 -6.43
C VAL A 67 4.63 2.02 -6.78
N GLU A 68 5.60 2.74 -6.22
CA GLU A 68 5.80 4.17 -6.52
C GLU A 68 6.10 4.40 -8.00
N ALA A 69 6.91 3.55 -8.60
CA ALA A 69 7.23 3.66 -10.04
C ALA A 69 5.99 3.49 -10.90
N LEU A 70 5.10 2.56 -10.53
CA LEU A 70 3.85 2.33 -11.26
C LEU A 70 2.87 3.48 -11.08
N LEU A 71 2.78 4.03 -9.87
CA LEU A 71 1.99 5.24 -9.63
C LEU A 71 2.51 6.39 -10.51
N SER A 72 3.81 6.59 -10.52
CA SER A 72 4.43 7.66 -11.30
C SER A 72 4.14 7.51 -12.80
N ALA A 73 4.13 6.29 -13.32
CA ALA A 73 3.80 6.02 -14.71
C ALA A 73 2.37 6.48 -15.06
N ALA A 74 1.47 6.50 -14.08
CA ALA A 74 0.09 6.97 -14.26
C ALA A 74 -0.09 8.44 -13.88
N GLY A 75 1.00 9.15 -13.59
CA GLY A 75 0.93 10.54 -13.13
C GLY A 75 0.39 10.68 -11.71
N MET A 76 0.57 9.65 -10.89
CA MET A 76 0.06 9.59 -9.53
C MET A 76 1.21 9.54 -8.52
N THR A 77 0.89 9.78 -7.26
CA THR A 77 1.80 9.63 -6.13
C THR A 77 1.20 8.71 -5.08
N THR A 78 1.91 8.45 -4.01
CA THR A 78 1.39 7.65 -2.90
C THR A 78 0.14 8.25 -2.26
N ALA A 79 -0.06 9.56 -2.36
CA ALA A 79 -1.28 10.21 -1.88
C ALA A 79 -2.54 9.75 -2.62
N ASN A 80 -2.38 9.16 -3.79
CA ASN A 80 -3.50 8.62 -4.58
C ASN A 80 -3.93 7.23 -4.14
N ILE A 81 -3.16 6.55 -3.28
CA ILE A 81 -3.44 5.17 -2.86
C ILE A 81 -4.69 5.16 -1.98
N VAL A 82 -5.68 4.32 -2.34
CA VAL A 82 -6.90 4.14 -1.56
C VAL A 82 -7.01 2.76 -0.93
N LYS A 83 -6.29 1.77 -1.47
CA LYS A 83 -6.28 0.41 -0.94
C LYS A 83 -4.88 -0.18 -1.08
N LEU A 84 -4.41 -0.78 0.00
CA LEU A 84 -3.17 -1.57 0.02
C LEU A 84 -3.49 -2.95 0.56
N THR A 85 -2.91 -3.98 -0.06
CA THR A 85 -2.92 -5.33 0.47
C THR A 85 -1.49 -5.84 0.52
N TYR A 86 -1.09 -6.29 1.70
CA TYR A 86 0.24 -6.85 1.94
C TYR A 86 0.12 -8.35 2.19
N TYR A 87 0.98 -9.11 1.54
CA TYR A 87 1.11 -10.55 1.74
C TYR A 87 2.54 -10.82 2.20
N ALA A 88 2.70 -11.33 3.41
CA ALA A 88 4.02 -11.71 3.95
C ALA A 88 4.03 -13.21 4.22
N THR A 89 5.17 -13.87 4.00
CA THR A 89 5.26 -15.32 4.24
C THR A 89 5.54 -15.67 5.69
N ARG A 90 5.91 -14.67 6.51
CA ARG A 90 6.16 -14.88 7.94
C ARG A 90 5.41 -13.81 8.73
N SER A 91 4.56 -14.24 9.66
CA SER A 91 3.78 -13.31 10.48
C SER A 91 4.69 -12.39 11.33
N ALA A 92 5.88 -12.89 11.68
CA ALA A 92 6.85 -12.12 12.45
C ALA A 92 7.37 -10.87 11.70
N ASP A 93 7.23 -10.85 10.38
CA ASP A 93 7.66 -9.69 9.56
C ASP A 93 6.63 -8.57 9.53
N LEU A 94 5.39 -8.81 9.96
CA LEU A 94 4.31 -7.80 9.88
C LEU A 94 4.61 -6.53 10.69
N PRO A 95 5.14 -6.61 11.93
CA PRO A 95 5.51 -5.38 12.64
C PRO A 95 6.57 -4.55 11.93
N GLU A 96 7.54 -5.21 11.30
CA GLU A 96 8.58 -4.50 10.55
C GLU A 96 8.00 -3.88 9.28
N LEU A 97 7.09 -4.57 8.63
CA LEU A 97 6.35 -4.01 7.48
C LEU A 97 5.68 -2.68 7.85
N VAL A 98 4.97 -2.65 8.98
CA VAL A 98 4.30 -1.45 9.45
C VAL A 98 5.30 -0.32 9.67
N ARG A 99 6.43 -0.63 10.30
CA ARG A 99 7.48 0.36 10.57
C ARG A 99 8.05 0.94 9.26
N ILE A 100 8.39 0.08 8.30
CA ILE A 100 8.94 0.50 7.01
C ILE A 100 7.91 1.34 6.26
N ARG A 101 6.64 0.90 6.28
CA ARG A 101 5.54 1.60 5.61
C ARG A 101 5.37 3.02 6.16
N GLN A 102 5.42 3.19 7.48
CA GLN A 102 5.28 4.49 8.11
C GLN A 102 6.46 5.41 7.80
N GLN A 103 7.66 4.84 7.68
CA GLN A 103 8.85 5.62 7.35
C GLN A 103 8.87 6.05 5.88
N GLN A 104 8.52 5.15 4.98
CA GLN A 104 8.63 5.42 3.55
C GLN A 104 7.41 6.17 3.00
N TRP A 105 6.22 5.85 3.50
CA TRP A 105 4.98 6.47 3.03
C TRP A 105 4.20 7.05 4.22
N ALA A 106 4.24 8.37 4.37
CA ALA A 106 3.43 9.06 5.36
C ALA A 106 2.10 9.43 4.71
N LEU A 107 1.09 8.56 4.87
CA LEU A 107 -0.21 8.72 4.22
C LEU A 107 -1.25 9.27 5.19
N ASP A 108 -1.88 10.39 4.81
CA ASP A 108 -2.95 11.04 5.58
C ASP A 108 -3.95 11.66 4.60
N PRO A 109 -5.20 11.18 4.58
CA PRO A 109 -5.73 10.09 5.41
C PRO A 109 -5.11 8.74 5.03
N ALA A 110 -5.13 7.81 5.99
CA ALA A 110 -4.63 6.48 5.72
C ALA A 110 -5.58 5.73 4.79
N PRO A 111 -5.06 4.95 3.84
CA PRO A 111 -5.90 4.16 2.95
C PRO A 111 -6.52 2.97 3.68
N SER A 112 -7.44 2.29 3.02
CA SER A 112 -7.90 0.97 3.47
C SER A 112 -6.75 -0.01 3.30
N VAL A 113 -6.47 -0.86 4.31
CA VAL A 113 -5.33 -1.79 4.28
C VAL A 113 -5.76 -3.15 4.80
N THR A 114 -5.26 -4.19 4.15
CA THR A 114 -5.30 -5.56 4.66
C THR A 114 -3.86 -6.09 4.64
N ALA A 115 -3.42 -6.67 5.76
CA ALA A 115 -2.11 -7.29 5.86
C ALA A 115 -2.29 -8.71 6.36
N ILE A 116 -1.79 -9.69 5.61
CA ILE A 116 -1.97 -11.11 5.94
C ILE A 116 -0.66 -11.87 5.79
N ALA A 117 -0.49 -12.89 6.62
CA ALA A 117 0.57 -13.87 6.45
C ALA A 117 0.02 -15.03 5.62
N VAL A 118 0.78 -15.43 4.61
CA VAL A 118 0.43 -16.52 3.70
C VAL A 118 1.50 -17.62 3.77
N SER A 119 1.15 -18.82 3.35
CA SER A 119 2.08 -19.95 3.44
C SER A 119 3.25 -19.85 2.45
N ALA A 120 3.04 -19.20 1.30
CA ALA A 120 4.05 -19.00 0.27
C ALA A 120 3.58 -17.95 -0.73
N LEU A 121 4.53 -17.35 -1.42
CA LEU A 121 4.29 -16.52 -2.60
C LEU A 121 4.70 -17.30 -3.85
N ALA A 122 4.82 -16.61 -4.98
CA ALA A 122 5.09 -17.27 -6.27
C ALA A 122 6.40 -18.03 -6.28
N ARG A 123 7.39 -17.63 -5.47
CA ARG A 123 8.67 -18.33 -5.29
C ARG A 123 9.02 -18.40 -3.81
N PRO A 124 9.77 -19.45 -3.38
CA PRO A 124 10.11 -19.61 -1.96
C PRO A 124 10.93 -18.46 -1.38
N GLU A 125 11.73 -17.78 -2.18
CA GLU A 125 12.58 -16.68 -1.74
C GLU A 125 11.85 -15.36 -1.62
N TYR A 126 10.61 -15.24 -2.12
CA TYR A 126 9.81 -14.02 -1.98
C TYR A 126 9.19 -13.96 -0.59
N LEU A 127 9.45 -12.88 0.13
CA LEU A 127 9.00 -12.70 1.52
C LEU A 127 7.84 -11.71 1.65
N ILE A 128 7.60 -10.90 0.61
CA ILE A 128 6.58 -9.85 0.63
C ILE A 128 6.02 -9.66 -0.77
N GLU A 129 4.73 -9.40 -0.83
CA GLU A 129 4.06 -8.92 -2.04
C GLU A 129 3.11 -7.79 -1.65
N ILE A 130 3.08 -6.73 -2.44
CA ILE A 130 2.25 -5.54 -2.17
C ILE A 130 1.42 -5.25 -3.41
N GLU A 131 0.10 -5.19 -3.24
CA GLU A 131 -0.79 -4.71 -4.29
C GLU A 131 -1.51 -3.45 -3.85
N ALA A 132 -1.91 -2.63 -4.79
CA ALA A 132 -2.52 -1.34 -4.48
C ALA A 132 -3.59 -0.97 -5.49
N ILE A 133 -4.55 -0.16 -5.03
CA ILE A 133 -5.49 0.54 -5.89
C ILE A 133 -5.34 2.03 -5.60
N ALA A 134 -5.24 2.83 -6.63
CA ALA A 134 -5.10 4.27 -6.52
C ALA A 134 -6.16 4.98 -7.35
N ILE A 135 -6.46 6.21 -6.98
CA ILE A 135 -7.43 7.04 -7.69
C ILE A 135 -6.88 8.46 -7.87
N ALA A 136 -7.18 9.03 -9.01
CA ALA A 136 -6.87 10.43 -9.30
C ALA A 136 -8.13 11.13 -9.81
N THR A 137 -8.11 12.46 -9.75
CA THR A 137 -9.18 13.25 -10.37
C THR A 137 -9.19 12.98 -11.88
N PRO A 138 -10.36 13.15 -12.53
CA PRO A 138 -10.42 13.05 -13.99
C PRO A 138 -9.46 14.03 -14.64
N GLU A 139 -8.83 13.61 -15.74
CA GLU A 139 -8.01 14.53 -16.50
C GLU A 139 -8.90 15.54 -17.21
N HIS A 140 -8.46 16.79 -17.19
CA HIS A 140 -9.07 17.83 -18.00
C HIS A 140 -8.40 17.77 -19.36
N GLY A 141 -9.15 17.29 -20.32
CA GLY A 141 -8.68 17.16 -21.69
C GLY A 141 -8.32 18.49 -22.32
#